data_1cb0138850e34d4aaa72af93ab9c86c7
#
_entry.id   1cb0138850e34d4aaa72af93ab9c86c7
#
_cell.length_a   1.000
_cell.length_b   1.000
_cell.length_c   1.000
_cell.angle_alpha   90.00
_cell.angle_beta   90.00
_cell.angle_gamma   90.00
#
_symmetry.space_group_name_H-M   'P 1'
#
loop_
_entity.id
_entity.type
_entity.pdbx_description
1 polymer ?
#
loop_
_entity_poly.entity_id
_entity_poly.type
_entity_poly.pdbx_seq_one_letter_code
_entity_poly.pdbx_strand_id
1 'polypeptide(L)'
;MANSYEITDHTYDVLVVVAGGAGLRATLGMAASGLSTACITKVFPTRSNTVAAQGGMSASLGNMGDDDWRWHMYDTVKGSDWLGDKDAIEYMCREAVPAIVEL
;
A
#
# COMPACT_ATOMS: atom_id res chain seq x y z
N MET A 1 -40.91 -20.69 1.77
CA MET A 1 -40.48 -20.15 3.06
C MET A 1 -39.18 -19.40 2.83
N ALA A 2 -39.16 -18.10 3.00
CA ALA A 2 -37.92 -17.35 2.95
C ALA A 2 -37.08 -17.77 4.16
N ASN A 3 -35.90 -18.33 3.94
CA ASN A 3 -34.96 -18.56 5.03
C ASN A 3 -34.55 -17.18 5.59
N SER A 4 -35.05 -16.86 6.79
CA SER A 4 -34.56 -15.69 7.52
C SER A 4 -33.14 -16.04 8.00
N TYR A 5 -32.13 -15.37 7.42
CA TYR A 5 -30.77 -15.45 7.92
C TYR A 5 -30.56 -14.33 8.96
N GLU A 6 -29.73 -14.62 9.92
CA GLU A 6 -29.35 -13.66 10.95
C GLU A 6 -28.46 -12.56 10.32
N ILE A 7 -28.80 -11.31 10.61
CA ILE A 7 -27.98 -10.16 10.21
C ILE A 7 -27.26 -9.67 11.46
N THR A 8 -25.93 -9.57 11.38
CA THR A 8 -25.11 -8.99 12.44
C THR A 8 -24.59 -7.64 11.98
N ASP A 9 -24.95 -6.60 12.71
CA ASP A 9 -24.50 -5.25 12.43
C ASP A 9 -23.19 -4.94 13.15
N HIS A 10 -22.26 -4.31 12.44
CA HIS A 10 -20.99 -3.83 12.97
C HIS A 10 -20.83 -2.36 12.66
N THR A 11 -20.32 -1.58 13.62
CA THR A 11 -20.09 -0.14 13.47
C THR A 11 -18.62 0.18 13.72
N TYR A 12 -18.02 0.90 12.80
CA TYR A 12 -16.64 1.37 12.86
C TYR A 12 -16.56 2.82 12.37
N ASP A 13 -15.53 3.55 12.79
CA ASP A 13 -15.28 4.91 12.29
C ASP A 13 -14.77 4.88 10.86
N VAL A 14 -13.98 3.85 10.51
CA VAL A 14 -13.38 3.70 9.18
C VAL A 14 -13.55 2.27 8.68
N LEU A 15 -13.90 2.15 7.41
CA LEU A 15 -13.93 0.89 6.68
C LEU A 15 -12.93 0.94 5.52
N VAL A 16 -11.91 0.08 5.59
CA VAL A 16 -10.96 -0.13 4.50
C VAL A 16 -11.39 -1.36 3.69
N VAL A 17 -11.60 -1.17 2.41
CA VAL A 17 -11.97 -2.26 1.49
C VAL A 17 -10.72 -2.68 0.73
N VAL A 18 -10.20 -3.80 1.00
CA VAL A 18 -9.04 -4.58 0.54
C VAL A 18 -7.93 -4.69 1.60
N ALA A 19 -7.27 -5.84 1.66
CA ALA A 19 -6.16 -6.11 2.59
C ALA A 19 -4.88 -6.53 1.84
N GLY A 20 -4.58 -5.85 0.73
CA GLY A 20 -3.26 -5.83 0.13
C GLY A 20 -2.35 -4.83 0.83
N GLY A 21 -1.15 -4.58 0.33
CA GLY A 21 -0.18 -3.68 0.95
C GLY A 21 -0.73 -2.28 1.23
N ALA A 22 -1.40 -1.66 0.25
CA ALA A 22 -2.00 -0.34 0.41
C ALA A 22 -3.13 -0.32 1.45
N GLY A 23 -4.03 -1.32 1.42
CA GLY A 23 -5.13 -1.41 2.37
C GLY A 23 -4.67 -1.67 3.80
N LEU A 24 -3.69 -2.54 4.00
CA LEU A 24 -3.11 -2.80 5.32
C LEU A 24 -2.37 -1.58 5.86
N ARG A 25 -1.64 -0.85 5.02
CA ARG A 25 -0.96 0.39 5.41
C ARG A 25 -1.97 1.48 5.82
N ALA A 26 -3.06 1.63 5.07
CA ALA A 26 -4.14 2.55 5.42
C ALA A 26 -4.81 2.14 6.75
N THR A 27 -5.11 0.84 6.93
CA THR A 27 -5.70 0.31 8.17
C THR A 27 -4.82 0.59 9.37
N LEU A 28 -3.51 0.36 9.24
CA LEU A 28 -2.55 0.64 10.30
C LEU A 28 -2.53 2.13 10.67
N GLY A 29 -2.49 3.01 9.67
CA GLY A 29 -2.48 4.46 9.90
C GLY A 29 -3.74 4.97 10.59
N MET A 30 -4.92 4.49 10.17
CA MET A 30 -6.18 4.85 10.79
C MET A 30 -6.29 4.34 12.22
N ALA A 31 -5.90 3.08 12.47
CA ALA A 31 -5.89 2.51 13.81
C ALA A 31 -4.89 3.24 14.73
N ALA A 32 -3.71 3.57 14.23
CA ALA A 32 -2.71 4.35 14.99
C ALA A 32 -3.19 5.76 15.33
N SER A 33 -4.10 6.32 14.55
CA SER A 33 -4.76 7.60 14.82
C SER A 33 -5.88 7.51 15.88
N GLY A 34 -6.12 6.34 16.45
CA GLY A 34 -7.13 6.11 17.48
C GLY A 34 -8.54 5.85 16.95
N LEU A 35 -8.71 5.69 15.64
CA LEU A 35 -9.99 5.37 15.02
C LEU A 35 -10.29 3.88 15.07
N SER A 36 -11.52 3.50 15.41
CA SER A 36 -11.98 2.13 15.27
C SER A 36 -12.06 1.78 13.78
N THR A 37 -11.24 0.82 13.35
CA THR A 37 -11.04 0.57 11.92
C THR A 37 -11.35 -0.89 11.58
N ALA A 38 -12.21 -1.11 10.60
CA ALA A 38 -12.42 -2.41 9.99
C ALA A 38 -11.71 -2.49 8.63
N CYS A 39 -11.12 -3.64 8.36
CA CYS A 39 -10.58 -3.95 7.03
C CYS A 39 -11.28 -5.19 6.48
N ILE A 40 -11.97 -5.05 5.35
CA ILE A 40 -12.64 -6.17 4.69
C ILE A 40 -11.90 -6.57 3.42
N THR A 41 -11.82 -7.87 3.19
CA THR A 41 -11.12 -8.43 2.03
C THR A 41 -11.80 -9.70 1.53
N LYS A 42 -11.67 -9.95 0.23
CA LYS A 42 -12.18 -11.16 -0.38
C LYS A 42 -11.35 -12.39 -0.01
N VAL A 43 -10.04 -12.23 0.09
CA VAL A 43 -9.10 -13.31 0.42
C VAL A 43 -8.30 -12.96 1.66
N PHE A 44 -7.76 -13.95 2.33
CA PHE A 44 -6.90 -13.73 3.49
C PHE A 44 -5.69 -12.84 3.09
N PRO A 45 -5.27 -11.88 3.94
CA PRO A 45 -4.24 -10.90 3.57
C PRO A 45 -2.94 -11.49 3.01
N THR A 46 -2.49 -12.64 3.53
CA THR A 46 -1.30 -13.35 3.04
C THR A 46 -1.46 -13.95 1.64
N ARG A 47 -2.62 -13.85 1.03
CA ARG A 47 -2.88 -14.27 -0.34
C ARG A 47 -3.05 -13.09 -1.31
N SER A 48 -2.70 -11.91 -0.85
CA SER A 48 -2.69 -10.71 -1.71
C SER A 48 -1.57 -10.75 -2.74
N ASN A 49 -1.74 -10.01 -3.82
CA ASN A 49 -0.68 -9.85 -4.83
C ASN A 49 0.60 -9.23 -4.23
N THR A 50 0.48 -8.39 -3.23
CA THR A 50 1.62 -7.82 -2.51
C THR A 50 2.48 -8.91 -1.87
N VAL A 51 1.86 -9.87 -1.19
CA VAL A 51 2.59 -10.99 -0.57
C VAL A 51 3.10 -11.99 -1.61
N ALA A 52 2.36 -12.17 -2.71
CA ALA A 52 2.76 -13.06 -3.80
C ALA A 52 3.90 -12.48 -4.67
N ALA A 53 4.18 -11.20 -4.59
CA ALA A 53 5.27 -10.56 -5.32
C ALA A 53 6.64 -11.07 -4.82
N GLN A 54 7.57 -11.29 -5.76
CA GLN A 54 8.91 -11.82 -5.46
C GLN A 54 10.00 -10.74 -5.44
N GLY A 55 9.70 -9.53 -5.91
CA GLY A 55 10.69 -8.47 -6.12
C GLY A 55 10.97 -7.57 -4.91
N GLY A 56 10.13 -7.58 -3.90
CA GLY A 56 10.23 -6.62 -2.80
C GLY A 56 9.86 -5.19 -3.20
N MET A 57 10.38 -4.21 -2.47
CA MET A 57 10.16 -2.79 -2.72
C MET A 57 11.48 -2.08 -3.00
N SER A 58 11.49 -1.21 -4.01
CA SER A 58 12.65 -0.41 -4.37
C SER A 58 12.57 0.97 -3.72
N ALA A 59 13.69 1.40 -3.14
CA ALA A 59 13.86 2.75 -2.60
C ALA A 59 15.33 3.16 -2.68
N SER A 60 15.57 4.43 -2.92
CA SER A 60 16.92 5.01 -3.02
C SER A 60 17.46 5.31 -1.62
N LEU A 61 17.93 4.30 -0.91
CA LEU A 61 18.42 4.43 0.47
C LEU A 61 19.89 4.90 0.55
N GLY A 62 20.67 4.78 -0.51
CA GLY A 62 22.09 5.10 -0.51
C GLY A 62 22.93 4.18 0.37
N ASN A 63 22.44 3.00 0.74
CA ASN A 63 23.09 2.08 1.68
C ASN A 63 24.19 1.21 1.04
N MET A 64 24.24 1.14 -0.29
CA MET A 64 25.24 0.36 -1.03
C MET A 64 26.16 1.22 -1.91
N GLY A 65 25.94 2.51 -1.95
CA GLY A 65 26.68 3.47 -2.77
C GLY A 65 25.88 4.76 -2.93
N ASP A 66 26.39 5.68 -3.72
CA ASP A 66 25.69 6.92 -4.03
C ASP A 66 24.35 6.61 -4.72
N ASP A 67 23.27 7.19 -4.24
CA ASP A 67 21.93 7.00 -4.77
C ASP A 67 21.08 8.26 -4.56
N ASP A 68 20.08 8.46 -5.42
CA ASP A 68 19.17 9.61 -5.34
C ASP A 68 17.79 9.18 -5.86
N TRP A 69 16.73 9.55 -5.14
CA TRP A 69 15.36 9.25 -5.53
C TRP A 69 15.00 9.79 -6.93
N ARG A 70 15.71 10.82 -7.43
CA ARG A 70 15.51 11.37 -8.79
C ARG A 70 15.98 10.39 -9.86
N TRP A 71 17.00 9.58 -9.57
CA TRP A 71 17.44 8.50 -10.48
C TRP A 71 16.40 7.40 -10.53
N HIS A 72 15.87 7.01 -9.37
CA HIS A 72 14.75 6.06 -9.29
C HIS A 72 13.53 6.60 -10.06
N MET A 73 13.19 7.89 -9.91
CA MET A 73 12.12 8.52 -10.68
C MET A 73 12.39 8.46 -12.19
N TYR A 74 13.58 8.81 -12.63
CA TYR A 74 13.94 8.76 -14.04
C TYR A 74 13.79 7.35 -14.63
N ASP A 75 14.31 6.34 -13.95
CA ASP A 75 14.20 4.95 -14.37
C ASP A 75 12.76 4.46 -14.40
N THR A 76 11.95 4.89 -13.45
CA THR A 76 10.52 4.54 -13.40
C THR A 76 9.74 5.21 -14.54
N VAL A 77 9.97 6.49 -14.81
CA VAL A 77 9.34 7.20 -15.93
C VAL A 77 9.75 6.57 -17.27
N LYS A 78 11.03 6.25 -17.43
CA LYS A 78 11.55 5.57 -18.62
C LYS A 78 10.98 4.16 -18.77
N GLY A 79 10.92 3.38 -17.68
CA GLY A 79 10.38 2.04 -17.68
C GLY A 79 8.87 1.97 -17.97
N SER A 80 8.15 3.05 -17.71
CA SER A 80 6.74 3.20 -18.08
C SER A 80 6.51 3.69 -19.53
N ASP A 81 7.55 3.69 -20.37
CA ASP A 81 7.50 4.23 -21.73
C ASP A 81 7.01 5.69 -21.80
N TRP A 82 7.28 6.48 -20.75
CA TRP A 82 6.84 7.88 -20.59
C TRP A 82 5.32 8.07 -20.50
N LEU A 83 4.56 6.99 -20.29
CA LEU A 83 3.10 7.00 -20.22
C LEU A 83 2.60 7.18 -18.78
N GLY A 84 3.46 6.99 -17.78
CA GLY A 84 3.10 7.11 -16.37
C GLY A 84 2.80 8.56 -15.95
N ASP A 85 1.96 8.71 -14.92
CA ASP A 85 1.75 9.99 -14.25
C ASP A 85 3.03 10.41 -13.52
N LYS A 86 3.66 11.48 -13.99
CA LYS A 86 4.98 11.92 -13.49
C LYS A 86 4.92 12.43 -12.05
N ASP A 87 3.83 13.09 -11.66
CA ASP A 87 3.66 13.62 -10.32
C ASP A 87 3.47 12.49 -9.30
N ALA A 88 2.68 11.46 -9.69
CA ALA A 88 2.52 10.26 -8.89
C ALA A 88 3.84 9.46 -8.76
N ILE A 89 4.62 9.35 -9.84
CA ILE A 89 5.92 8.68 -9.82
C ILE A 89 6.93 9.46 -8.95
N GLU A 90 6.97 10.78 -9.07
CA GLU A 90 7.81 11.61 -8.21
C GLU A 90 7.48 11.39 -6.74
N TYR A 91 6.21 11.50 -6.39
CA TYR A 91 5.74 11.28 -5.02
C TYR A 91 6.15 9.89 -4.52
N MET A 92 5.88 8.84 -5.31
CA MET A 92 6.22 7.47 -4.96
C MET A 92 7.72 7.29 -4.70
N CYS A 93 8.58 7.76 -5.59
CA CYS A 93 10.03 7.57 -5.48
C CYS A 93 10.62 8.36 -4.31
N ARG A 94 10.12 9.57 -4.06
CA ARG A 94 10.56 10.40 -2.95
C ARG A 94 10.11 9.82 -1.60
N GLU A 95 8.85 9.41 -1.49
CA GLU A 95 8.28 8.89 -0.26
C GLU A 95 8.63 7.42 0.01
N ALA A 96 9.16 6.70 -0.98
CA ALA A 96 9.63 5.32 -0.79
C ALA A 96 10.73 5.22 0.28
N VAL A 97 11.60 6.20 0.38
CA VAL A 97 12.71 6.21 1.34
C VAL A 97 12.20 6.21 2.79
N PRO A 98 11.41 7.19 3.25
CA PRO A 98 10.85 7.15 4.59
C PRO A 98 9.91 5.96 4.82
N ALA A 99 9.14 5.56 3.82
CA ALA A 99 8.22 4.43 3.94
C ALA A 99 8.94 3.11 4.22
N ILE A 100 10.08 2.84 3.56
CA ILE A 100 10.88 1.64 3.82
C ILE A 100 11.51 1.65 5.21
N VAL A 101 11.91 2.81 5.70
CA VAL A 101 12.49 2.93 7.06
C VAL A 101 11.42 2.73 8.14
N GLU A 102 10.17 3.07 7.85
CA GLU A 102 9.05 2.91 8.77
C GLU A 102 8.56 1.45 8.86
N LEU A 103 8.72 0.64 7.81
CA LEU A 103 8.31 -0.77 7.75
C LEU A 103 9.34 -1.70 8.41
#